data_de152ee7889604d05d446de6ff6abea4
#
_entry.id   de152ee7889604d05d446de6ff6abea4
#
_cell.length_a   1.000
_cell.length_b   1.000
_cell.length_c   1.000
_cell.angle_alpha   90.00
_cell.angle_beta   90.00
_cell.angle_gamma   90.00
#
_symmetry.space_group_name_H-M   'P 1'
#
loop_
_entity.id
_entity.type
_entity.pdbx_description
1 polymer ?
#
loop_
_entity_poly.entity_id
_entity_poly.type
_entity_poly.pdbx_seq_one_letter_code
_entity_poly.pdbx_strand_id
1 'polypeptide(L)'
;MKNKLAAGALALSLFATPIVAVQAASTSDTSEALAECLYKHATASDKQVLVQWAYVTLSKTSAAKQIQTIPSAKVKNIESSAQKTLTNLVVGRCSSPAVKVLMKNPKNGLQETMTLLAGKLVNAEIERRASPILSLTMTDLMGLRK
;
A
#
# COMPACT_ATOMS: atom_id res chain seq x y z
N MET A 1 -18.55 33.55 33.92
CA MET A 1 -17.92 32.44 34.62
C MET A 1 -18.16 31.16 33.91
N LYS A 2 -19.38 30.77 33.84
CA LYS A 2 -19.72 29.53 33.17
C LYS A 2 -19.30 29.51 31.72
N ASN A 3 -19.44 30.67 31.10
CA ASN A 3 -19.10 30.75 29.70
C ASN A 3 -17.65 30.45 29.42
N LYS A 4 -16.83 30.84 30.36
CA LYS A 4 -15.40 30.61 30.19
C LYS A 4 -15.07 29.13 30.19
N LEU A 5 -15.75 28.42 31.06
CA LEU A 5 -15.57 26.98 31.13
C LEU A 5 -16.01 26.33 29.85
N ALA A 6 -17.12 26.79 29.31
CA ALA A 6 -17.62 26.23 28.08
C ALA A 6 -16.61 26.49 26.95
N ALA A 7 -16.04 27.67 26.96
CA ALA A 7 -15.05 27.99 25.92
C ALA A 7 -13.85 27.08 26.04
N GLY A 8 -13.45 26.78 27.27
CA GLY A 8 -12.34 25.86 27.46
C GLY A 8 -12.64 24.49 26.93
N ALA A 9 -13.83 24.02 27.21
CA ALA A 9 -14.23 22.70 26.72
C ALA A 9 -14.24 22.68 25.21
N LEU A 10 -14.70 23.73 24.61
CA LEU A 10 -14.71 23.82 23.16
C LEU A 10 -13.31 23.77 22.59
N ALA A 11 -12.38 24.43 23.24
CA ALA A 11 -11.02 24.40 22.79
C ALA A 11 -10.47 22.99 22.80
N LEU A 12 -10.82 22.25 23.83
CA LEU A 12 -10.38 20.86 23.90
C LEU A 12 -10.96 20.04 22.77
N SER A 13 -12.19 20.31 22.43
CA SER A 13 -12.82 19.62 21.32
C SER A 13 -12.09 19.88 20.01
N LEU A 14 -11.64 21.12 19.86
CA LEU A 14 -10.92 21.47 18.64
C LEU A 14 -9.62 20.70 18.54
N PHE A 15 -8.96 20.48 19.65
CA PHE A 15 -7.75 19.69 19.62
C PHE A 15 -8.02 18.26 19.17
N ALA A 16 -9.11 17.72 19.58
CA ALA A 16 -9.47 16.39 19.18
C ALA A 16 -9.66 16.31 17.66
N THR A 17 -10.17 17.37 17.09
CA THR A 17 -10.43 17.38 15.66
C THR A 17 -9.20 17.15 14.80
N PRO A 18 -8.10 17.83 15.05
CA PRO A 18 -6.88 17.56 14.27
C PRO A 18 -6.43 16.12 14.37
N ILE A 19 -6.60 15.52 15.51
CA ILE A 19 -6.22 14.13 15.68
C ILE A 19 -7.06 13.25 14.77
N VAL A 20 -8.33 13.55 14.68
CA VAL A 20 -9.20 12.81 13.78
C VAL A 20 -8.76 13.01 12.34
N ALA A 21 -8.33 14.19 12.00
CA ALA A 21 -7.86 14.45 10.64
C ALA A 21 -6.69 13.57 10.29
N VAL A 22 -5.82 13.29 11.23
CA VAL A 22 -4.71 12.39 10.99
C VAL A 22 -5.23 11.01 10.62
N GLN A 23 -6.26 10.57 11.31
CA GLN A 23 -6.85 9.27 10.99
C GLN A 23 -7.53 9.28 9.64
N ALA A 24 -8.10 10.40 9.27
CA ALA A 24 -8.73 10.51 7.96
C ALA A 24 -7.71 10.33 6.86
N ALA A 25 -6.46 10.71 7.12
CA ALA A 25 -5.40 10.51 6.16
C ALA A 25 -4.92 9.07 6.12
N SER A 26 -5.25 8.28 7.13
CA SER A 26 -4.82 6.89 7.16
C SER A 26 -5.69 6.07 6.22
N THR A 27 -5.14 4.94 5.84
CA THR A 27 -5.84 3.99 4.98
C THR A 27 -7.05 3.43 5.70
N SER A 28 -8.13 3.26 4.98
CA SER A 28 -9.34 2.72 5.58
C SER A 28 -9.16 1.24 5.92
N ASP A 29 -9.86 0.81 6.96
CA ASP A 29 -9.83 -0.59 7.37
C ASP A 29 -10.32 -1.51 6.27
N THR A 30 -11.27 -1.06 5.47
CA THR A 30 -11.80 -1.87 4.37
C THR A 30 -10.75 -2.09 3.30
N SER A 31 -9.97 -1.08 2.98
CA SER A 31 -8.90 -1.22 2.00
C SER A 31 -7.81 -2.16 2.51
N GLU A 32 -7.48 -2.07 3.79
CA GLU A 32 -6.51 -2.99 4.39
C GLU A 32 -7.03 -4.42 4.35
N ALA A 33 -8.28 -4.63 4.69
CA ALA A 33 -8.86 -5.96 4.68
C ALA A 33 -8.85 -6.57 3.29
N LEU A 34 -9.15 -5.77 2.28
CA LEU A 34 -9.12 -6.28 0.92
C LEU A 34 -7.69 -6.59 0.48
N ALA A 35 -6.74 -5.71 0.78
CA ALA A 35 -5.34 -5.95 0.44
C ALA A 35 -4.84 -7.23 1.12
N GLU A 36 -5.19 -7.43 2.37
CA GLU A 36 -4.81 -8.63 3.10
C GLU A 36 -5.42 -9.88 2.46
N CYS A 37 -6.68 -9.81 2.09
CA CYS A 37 -7.35 -10.91 1.43
C CYS A 37 -6.67 -11.26 0.11
N LEU A 38 -6.38 -10.27 -0.70
CA LEU A 38 -5.72 -10.48 -1.99
C LEU A 38 -4.35 -11.11 -1.78
N TYR A 39 -3.59 -10.61 -0.84
CA TYR A 39 -2.27 -11.13 -0.56
C TYR A 39 -2.32 -12.57 -0.06
N LYS A 40 -3.24 -12.83 0.85
CA LYS A 40 -3.36 -14.15 1.49
C LYS A 40 -3.80 -15.22 0.52
N HIS A 41 -4.73 -14.89 -0.38
CA HIS A 41 -5.30 -15.89 -1.27
C HIS A 41 -4.59 -15.98 -2.62
N ALA A 42 -3.64 -15.12 -2.90
CA ALA A 42 -2.84 -15.21 -4.11
C ALA A 42 -1.94 -16.42 -4.04
N THR A 43 -1.94 -17.22 -5.10
CA THR A 43 -1.02 -18.35 -5.22
C THR A 43 0.40 -17.82 -5.45
N ALA A 44 1.38 -18.72 -5.42
CA ALA A 44 2.76 -18.33 -5.72
C ALA A 44 2.86 -17.72 -7.12
N SER A 45 2.16 -18.29 -8.07
CA SER A 45 2.12 -17.75 -9.43
C SER A 45 1.45 -16.39 -9.49
N ASP A 46 0.33 -16.24 -8.78
CA ASP A 46 -0.36 -14.95 -8.72
C ASP A 46 0.55 -13.88 -8.12
N LYS A 47 1.25 -14.21 -7.06
CA LYS A 47 2.15 -13.26 -6.41
C LYS A 47 3.27 -12.84 -7.34
N GLN A 48 3.78 -13.77 -8.14
CA GLN A 48 4.81 -13.41 -9.10
C GLN A 48 4.31 -12.38 -10.11
N VAL A 49 3.11 -12.60 -10.63
CA VAL A 49 2.50 -11.63 -11.56
C VAL A 49 2.30 -10.28 -10.89
N LEU A 50 1.82 -10.29 -9.65
CA LEU A 50 1.55 -9.05 -8.93
C LEU A 50 2.83 -8.32 -8.55
N VAL A 51 3.91 -9.05 -8.24
CA VAL A 51 5.21 -8.44 -7.99
C VAL A 51 5.73 -7.77 -9.26
N GLN A 52 5.57 -8.42 -10.41
CA GLN A 52 5.95 -7.83 -11.67
C GLN A 52 5.17 -6.54 -11.95
N TRP A 53 3.88 -6.55 -11.63
CA TRP A 53 3.06 -5.35 -11.76
C TRP A 53 3.56 -4.23 -10.84
N ALA A 54 3.87 -4.56 -9.59
CA ALA A 54 4.39 -3.56 -8.66
C ALA A 54 5.70 -2.97 -9.17
N TYR A 55 6.56 -3.81 -9.74
CA TYR A 55 7.81 -3.35 -10.31
C TYR A 55 7.56 -2.42 -11.49
N VAL A 56 6.62 -2.76 -12.36
CA VAL A 56 6.26 -1.90 -13.48
C VAL A 56 5.77 -0.54 -12.99
N THR A 57 4.95 -0.55 -11.96
CA THR A 57 4.46 0.70 -11.39
C THR A 57 5.62 1.57 -10.89
N LEU A 58 6.57 0.97 -10.18
CA LEU A 58 7.75 1.69 -9.71
C LEU A 58 8.63 2.17 -10.86
N SER A 59 8.66 1.42 -11.95
CA SER A 59 9.50 1.76 -13.09
C SER A 59 9.05 3.02 -13.80
N LYS A 60 7.84 3.47 -13.53
CA LYS A 60 7.30 4.69 -14.13
C LYS A 60 7.79 5.95 -13.43
N THR A 61 8.45 5.81 -12.29
CA THR A 61 9.02 6.96 -11.60
C THR A 61 10.25 7.47 -12.36
N SER A 62 10.55 8.76 -12.18
CA SER A 62 11.73 9.31 -12.86
C SER A 62 13.02 8.68 -12.34
N ALA A 63 13.09 8.36 -11.07
CA ALA A 63 14.28 7.71 -10.52
C ALA A 63 14.53 6.36 -11.19
N ALA A 64 13.49 5.56 -11.36
CA ALA A 64 13.62 4.24 -11.98
C ALA A 64 13.99 4.36 -13.45
N LYS A 65 13.44 5.36 -14.15
CA LYS A 65 13.73 5.55 -15.56
C LYS A 65 15.18 5.91 -15.83
N GLN A 66 15.85 6.49 -14.85
CA GLN A 66 17.27 6.77 -14.97
C GLN A 66 18.12 5.50 -14.93
N ILE A 67 17.57 4.45 -14.37
CA ILE A 67 18.29 3.17 -14.30
C ILE A 67 17.96 2.32 -15.51
N GLN A 68 16.70 2.16 -15.80
CA GLN A 68 16.26 1.29 -16.88
C GLN A 68 14.81 1.57 -17.24
N THR A 69 14.48 1.43 -18.52
CA THR A 69 13.12 1.57 -19.01
C THR A 69 12.60 0.22 -19.48
N ILE A 70 11.40 -0.12 -19.10
CA ILE A 70 10.77 -1.38 -19.52
C ILE A 70 10.06 -1.12 -20.85
N PRO A 71 10.24 -1.99 -21.85
CA PRO A 71 9.53 -1.82 -23.12
C PRO A 71 8.00 -1.79 -22.93
N SER A 72 7.34 -0.94 -23.68
CA SER A 72 5.91 -0.72 -23.49
C SER A 72 5.08 -1.98 -23.74
N ALA A 73 5.50 -2.83 -24.69
CA ALA A 73 4.79 -4.08 -24.92
C ALA A 73 4.82 -4.98 -23.69
N LYS A 74 5.97 -5.03 -23.02
CA LYS A 74 6.11 -5.82 -21.81
C LYS A 74 5.28 -5.25 -20.68
N VAL A 75 5.25 -3.92 -20.56
CA VAL A 75 4.42 -3.25 -19.55
C VAL A 75 2.96 -3.64 -19.75
N LYS A 76 2.47 -3.57 -20.98
CA LYS A 76 1.07 -3.91 -21.26
C LYS A 76 0.75 -5.36 -20.90
N ASN A 77 1.65 -6.27 -21.24
CA ASN A 77 1.44 -7.68 -20.92
C ASN A 77 1.38 -7.92 -19.42
N ILE A 78 2.27 -7.29 -18.70
CA ILE A 78 2.30 -7.44 -17.23
C ILE A 78 1.05 -6.83 -16.60
N GLU A 79 0.66 -5.65 -17.04
CA GLU A 79 -0.53 -5.00 -16.50
C GLU A 79 -1.78 -5.80 -16.82
N SER A 80 -1.88 -6.34 -18.01
CA SER A 80 -3.01 -7.18 -18.38
C SER A 80 -3.08 -8.44 -17.54
N SER A 81 -1.95 -9.10 -17.33
CA SER A 81 -1.89 -10.31 -16.50
C SER A 81 -2.26 -9.99 -15.06
N ALA A 82 -1.78 -8.89 -14.54
CA ALA A 82 -2.08 -8.48 -13.17
C ALA A 82 -3.56 -8.17 -13.02
N GLN A 83 -4.14 -7.49 -13.98
CA GLN A 83 -5.57 -7.16 -13.95
C GLN A 83 -6.40 -8.45 -13.93
N LYS A 84 -6.03 -9.41 -14.75
CA LYS A 84 -6.74 -10.68 -14.79
C LYS A 84 -6.64 -11.41 -13.46
N THR A 85 -5.45 -11.47 -12.90
CA THR A 85 -5.21 -12.11 -11.62
C THR A 85 -6.04 -11.44 -10.51
N LEU A 86 -6.02 -10.12 -10.47
CA LEU A 86 -6.77 -9.37 -9.47
C LEU A 86 -8.27 -9.56 -9.63
N THR A 87 -8.76 -9.56 -10.86
CA THR A 87 -10.17 -9.77 -11.13
C THR A 87 -10.60 -11.14 -10.61
N ASN A 88 -9.80 -12.16 -10.87
CA ASN A 88 -10.13 -13.50 -10.41
C ASN A 88 -10.18 -13.58 -8.89
N LEU A 89 -9.26 -12.95 -8.22
CA LEU A 89 -9.23 -12.93 -6.75
C LEU A 89 -10.41 -12.15 -6.17
N VAL A 90 -10.71 -11.00 -6.76
CA VAL A 90 -11.80 -10.15 -6.29
C VAL A 90 -13.15 -10.83 -6.48
N VAL A 91 -13.36 -11.43 -7.65
CA VAL A 91 -14.63 -12.11 -7.91
C VAL A 91 -14.74 -13.39 -7.08
N GLY A 92 -13.60 -14.04 -6.80
CA GLY A 92 -13.59 -15.29 -6.06
C GLY A 92 -13.56 -15.09 -4.54
N ARG A 93 -12.37 -15.30 -3.98
CA ARG A 93 -12.22 -15.35 -2.52
C ARG A 93 -12.37 -14.01 -1.83
N CYS A 94 -12.14 -12.93 -2.53
CA CYS A 94 -12.11 -11.60 -1.92
C CYS A 94 -13.30 -10.74 -2.30
N SER A 95 -14.38 -11.35 -2.74
CA SER A 95 -15.56 -10.59 -3.17
C SER A 95 -16.19 -9.81 -2.01
N SER A 96 -16.30 -10.41 -0.84
CA SER A 96 -16.93 -9.74 0.29
C SER A 96 -16.15 -8.49 0.74
N PRO A 97 -14.84 -8.58 1.00
CA PRO A 97 -14.10 -7.36 1.32
C PRO A 97 -14.06 -6.36 0.16
N ALA A 98 -14.12 -6.82 -1.09
CA ALA A 98 -14.14 -5.91 -2.22
C ALA A 98 -15.41 -5.08 -2.24
N VAL A 99 -16.56 -5.71 -1.99
CA VAL A 99 -17.82 -4.98 -1.91
C VAL A 99 -17.78 -3.93 -0.81
N LYS A 100 -17.21 -4.27 0.32
CA LYS A 100 -17.10 -3.31 1.43
C LYS A 100 -16.27 -2.10 1.06
N VAL A 101 -15.18 -2.32 0.33
CA VAL A 101 -14.36 -1.21 -0.14
C VAL A 101 -15.16 -0.30 -1.06
N LEU A 102 -15.88 -0.89 -2.01
CA LEU A 102 -16.65 -0.11 -2.97
C LEU A 102 -17.77 0.67 -2.29
N MET A 103 -18.38 0.10 -1.27
CA MET A 103 -19.44 0.78 -0.55
C MET A 103 -18.93 1.90 0.33
N LYS A 104 -17.78 1.69 0.96
CA LYS A 104 -17.24 2.65 1.91
C LYS A 104 -16.49 3.78 1.24
N ASN A 105 -15.74 3.48 0.20
CA ASN A 105 -14.91 4.46 -0.47
C ASN A 105 -14.88 4.18 -1.98
N PRO A 106 -15.97 4.49 -2.67
CA PRO A 106 -16.11 4.13 -4.07
C PRO A 106 -15.09 4.80 -4.99
N LYS A 107 -14.56 5.96 -4.60
CA LYS A 107 -13.62 6.67 -5.46
C LYS A 107 -12.20 6.20 -5.32
N ASN A 108 -11.74 6.06 -4.07
CA ASN A 108 -10.32 5.84 -3.82
C ASN A 108 -10.01 4.50 -3.17
N GLY A 109 -11.02 3.76 -2.77
CA GLY A 109 -10.82 2.53 -2.00
C GLY A 109 -9.99 1.49 -2.73
N LEU A 110 -10.25 1.29 -4.00
CA LEU A 110 -9.46 0.32 -4.78
C LEU A 110 -8.04 0.80 -4.97
N GLN A 111 -7.84 2.09 -5.18
CA GLN A 111 -6.50 2.64 -5.31
C GLN A 111 -5.72 2.46 -4.02
N GLU A 112 -6.33 2.73 -2.88
CA GLU A 112 -5.70 2.48 -1.58
C GLU A 112 -5.34 1.01 -1.44
N THR A 113 -6.27 0.14 -1.79
CA THR A 113 -6.05 -1.30 -1.70
C THR A 113 -4.86 -1.72 -2.53
N MET A 114 -4.76 -1.22 -3.76
CA MET A 114 -3.68 -1.59 -4.65
C MET A 114 -2.34 -1.06 -4.15
N THR A 115 -2.33 0.14 -3.57
CA THR A 115 -1.13 0.70 -2.98
C THR A 115 -0.64 -0.16 -1.81
N LEU A 116 -1.57 -0.58 -0.96
CA LEU A 116 -1.23 -1.44 0.16
C LEU A 116 -0.74 -2.80 -0.30
N LEU A 117 -1.39 -3.36 -1.30
CA LEU A 117 -0.99 -4.65 -1.84
C LEU A 117 0.41 -4.58 -2.43
N ALA A 118 0.68 -3.55 -3.22
CA ALA A 118 2.01 -3.36 -3.78
C ALA A 118 3.06 -3.26 -2.69
N GLY A 119 2.76 -2.53 -1.63
CA GLY A 119 3.67 -2.42 -0.49
C GLY A 119 3.95 -3.76 0.17
N LYS A 120 2.93 -4.57 0.38
CA LYS A 120 3.11 -5.89 0.97
C LYS A 120 3.98 -6.78 0.08
N LEU A 121 3.73 -6.76 -1.21
CA LEU A 121 4.47 -7.58 -2.16
C LEU A 121 5.93 -7.17 -2.23
N VAL A 122 6.18 -5.86 -2.32
CA VAL A 122 7.55 -5.36 -2.41
C VAL A 122 8.31 -5.64 -1.12
N ASN A 123 7.68 -5.41 0.02
CA ASN A 123 8.33 -5.68 1.30
C ASN A 123 8.71 -7.15 1.43
N ALA A 124 7.81 -8.04 1.06
CA ALA A 124 8.10 -9.47 1.14
C ALA A 124 9.28 -9.86 0.25
N GLU A 125 9.37 -9.27 -0.94
CA GLU A 125 10.48 -9.54 -1.84
C GLU A 125 11.79 -9.01 -1.29
N ILE A 126 11.76 -7.79 -0.75
CA ILE A 126 12.97 -7.19 -0.18
C ILE A 126 13.47 -8.00 1.00
N GLU A 127 12.56 -8.44 1.86
CA GLU A 127 12.94 -9.21 3.04
C GLU A 127 13.57 -10.54 2.70
N ARG A 128 13.22 -11.11 1.56
CA ARG A 128 13.81 -12.37 1.14
C ARG A 128 15.17 -12.22 0.50
N ARG A 129 15.60 -10.99 0.21
CA ARG A 129 16.87 -10.76 -0.47
C ARG A 129 17.92 -10.31 0.53
N ALA A 130 19.07 -10.94 0.47
CA ALA A 130 20.19 -10.46 1.26
C ALA A 130 20.70 -9.15 0.68
N SER A 131 20.90 -8.16 1.52
CA SER A 131 21.41 -6.87 1.09
C SER A 131 22.17 -6.24 2.25
N PRO A 132 23.33 -5.65 1.99
CA PRO A 132 24.07 -4.94 3.03
C PRO A 132 23.23 -3.83 3.66
N ILE A 133 22.37 -3.18 2.89
CA ILE A 133 21.54 -2.11 3.42
C ILE A 133 20.54 -2.63 4.45
N LEU A 134 20.01 -3.83 4.23
CA LEU A 134 19.02 -4.40 5.16
C LEU A 134 19.63 -4.80 6.49
N SER A 135 20.93 -4.97 6.54
CA SER A 135 21.61 -5.35 7.78
C SER A 135 22.36 -4.19 8.42
N LEU A 136 22.09 -2.96 7.98
CA LEU A 136 22.74 -1.79 8.57
C LEU A 136 22.38 -1.64 10.04
N THR A 137 23.38 -1.30 10.83
CA THR A 137 23.19 -1.00 12.23
C THR A 137 23.54 0.46 12.48
N MET A 138 23.20 0.93 13.66
CA MET A 138 23.57 2.29 14.07
C MET A 138 25.08 2.49 14.02
N THR A 139 25.82 1.47 14.41
CA THR A 139 27.28 1.53 14.38
C THR A 139 27.78 1.73 12.96
N ASP A 140 27.20 1.02 12.02
CA ASP A 140 27.57 1.17 10.61
C ASP A 140 27.28 2.57 10.11
N LEU A 141 26.11 3.09 10.45
CA LEU A 141 25.69 4.42 10.00
C LEU A 141 26.59 5.51 10.56
N MET A 142 27.09 5.33 11.76
CA MET A 142 27.97 6.31 12.38
C MET A 142 29.42 6.17 11.95
N GLY A 143 29.71 5.18 11.10
CA GLY A 143 31.07 4.99 10.59
C GLY A 143 32.04 4.45 11.64
N LEU A 144 31.53 3.86 12.69
CA LEU A 144 32.39 3.32 13.76
C LEU A 144 32.87 1.91 13.47
N ARG A 145 32.24 1.25 12.51
CA ARG A 145 32.60 -0.11 12.15
C ARG A 145 33.66 -0.09 11.07
N LYS A 146 34.62 -0.95 11.22
CA LYS A 146 35.72 -1.04 10.26
C LYS A 146 35.59 -2.21 9.30
#